data_250500369fa7e6141259cb13a767ea25
#
_entry.id   250500369fa7e6141259cb13a767ea25
#
_cell.length_a   1.000
_cell.length_b   1.000
_cell.length_c   1.000
_cell.angle_alpha   90.00
_cell.angle_beta   90.00
_cell.angle_gamma   90.00
#
_symmetry.space_group_name_H-M   'P 1'
#
loop_
_entity.id
_entity.type
_entity.pdbx_description
1 polymer ?
#
loop_
_entity_poly.entity_id
_entity_poly.type
_entity_poly.pdbx_seq_one_letter_code
_entity_poly.pdbx_strand_id
1 'polypeptide(L)'
;MSYLLRLFHPKRHPCAILLVVQLLGMLLYPFIENTEAGHIGFNVFGIVVLGITTGMVRRTPGLAWVSACIAGPVIVLLVLQMAFGMRSLLPWSSGLEALFYFYAAGSLIAYMTEDRHATTDELFAADASFTLLAWGFTHLFVLAQALQPGTFAAAIHPADPRSWTQLNYLSFALLSSTGIGDVIPLTAHARALASVEMFVGLIYLAAVVARLIGFTVQANK
;
A
#
# COMPACT_ATOMS: atom_id res chain seq x y z
N MET A 1 19.99 22.50 5.22
CA MET A 1 18.71 22.74 4.51
C MET A 1 18.80 22.47 2.98
N SER A 2 19.96 22.71 2.33
CA SER A 2 20.12 22.48 0.87
C SER A 2 20.22 20.99 0.45
N TYR A 3 20.66 20.09 1.31
CA TYR A 3 20.79 18.65 1.03
C TYR A 3 19.41 17.96 0.94
N LEU A 4 18.50 18.28 1.87
CA LEU A 4 17.14 17.72 1.89
C LEU A 4 16.33 18.15 0.65
N LEU A 5 16.45 19.39 0.21
CA LEU A 5 15.77 19.89 -1.00
C LEU A 5 16.29 19.25 -2.29
N ARG A 6 17.53 18.77 -2.31
CA ARG A 6 18.08 18.02 -3.46
C ARG A 6 17.61 16.57 -3.52
N LEU A 7 17.34 15.94 -2.35
CA LEU A 7 16.78 14.59 -2.24
C LEU A 7 15.34 14.51 -2.77
N PHE A 8 14.54 15.57 -2.60
CA PHE A 8 13.14 15.62 -3.04
C PHE A 8 12.93 16.29 -4.41
N HIS A 9 13.96 16.32 -5.28
CA HIS A 9 13.79 16.90 -6.60
C HIS A 9 12.98 15.95 -7.52
N PRO A 10 11.75 16.32 -7.95
CA PRO A 10 10.79 15.39 -8.61
C PRO A 10 11.32 14.74 -9.90
N LYS A 11 12.30 15.34 -10.55
CA LYS A 11 12.94 14.76 -11.74
C LYS A 11 14.03 13.75 -11.44
N ARG A 12 14.59 13.76 -10.20
CA ARG A 12 15.69 12.88 -9.79
C ARG A 12 15.23 11.67 -8.98
N HIS A 13 14.24 11.85 -8.10
CA HIS A 13 13.77 10.83 -7.17
C HIS A 13 12.24 10.77 -7.15
N PRO A 14 11.62 10.29 -8.24
CA PRO A 14 10.17 10.20 -8.32
C PRO A 14 9.58 9.22 -7.27
N CYS A 15 10.29 8.13 -6.93
CA CYS A 15 9.84 7.17 -5.90
C CYS A 15 9.79 7.79 -4.50
N ALA A 16 10.67 8.77 -4.20
CA ALA A 16 10.62 9.50 -2.94
C ALA A 16 9.32 10.30 -2.77
N ILE A 17 8.77 10.86 -3.86
CA ILE A 17 7.50 11.59 -3.80
C ILE A 17 6.36 10.64 -3.47
N LEU A 18 6.31 9.48 -4.11
CA LEU A 18 5.30 8.47 -3.84
C LEU A 18 5.35 8.06 -2.38
N LEU A 19 6.54 7.73 -1.85
CA LEU A 19 6.73 7.37 -0.45
C LEU A 19 6.25 8.47 0.51
N VAL A 20 6.65 9.73 0.26
CA VAL A 20 6.23 10.86 1.11
C VAL A 20 4.71 11.02 1.10
N VAL A 21 4.07 10.94 -0.06
CA VAL A 21 2.59 11.02 -0.15
C VAL A 21 1.94 9.88 0.62
N GLN A 22 2.44 8.66 0.50
CA GLN A 22 1.93 7.51 1.25
C GLN A 22 2.05 7.69 2.77
N LEU A 23 3.23 8.09 3.25
CA LEU A 23 3.48 8.31 4.69
C LEU A 23 2.65 9.48 5.24
N LEU A 24 2.55 10.58 4.49
CA LEU A 24 1.69 11.70 4.88
C LEU A 24 0.22 11.29 4.94
N GLY A 25 -0.25 10.51 3.98
CA GLY A 25 -1.62 9.98 4.02
C GLY A 25 -1.88 9.13 5.26
N MET A 26 -0.96 8.24 5.61
CA MET A 26 -1.07 7.42 6.83
C MET A 26 -1.09 8.27 8.11
N LEU A 27 -0.28 9.33 8.18
CA LEU A 27 -0.22 10.22 9.34
C LEU A 27 -1.44 11.13 9.46
N LEU A 28 -1.99 11.58 8.33
CA LEU A 28 -3.09 12.57 8.33
C LEU A 28 -4.46 11.91 8.39
N TYR A 29 -4.61 10.69 7.85
CA TYR A 29 -5.91 10.02 7.78
C TYR A 29 -6.61 9.83 9.13
N PRO A 30 -5.95 9.42 10.24
CA PRO A 30 -6.60 9.24 11.54
C PRO A 30 -7.30 10.50 12.07
N PHE A 31 -6.85 11.69 11.67
CA PHE A 31 -7.48 12.96 12.11
C PHE A 31 -8.85 13.22 11.46
N ILE A 32 -9.10 12.58 10.32
CA ILE A 32 -10.33 12.81 9.53
C ILE A 32 -11.20 11.55 9.43
N GLU A 33 -10.71 10.37 9.82
CA GLU A 33 -11.35 9.06 9.64
C GLU A 33 -12.79 9.00 10.15
N ASN A 34 -13.08 9.68 11.28
CA ASN A 34 -14.38 9.64 11.94
C ASN A 34 -15.36 10.74 11.47
N THR A 35 -15.05 11.45 10.39
CA THR A 35 -15.89 12.54 9.87
C THR A 35 -16.43 12.19 8.49
N GLU A 36 -17.62 12.70 8.11
CA GLU A 36 -18.13 12.54 6.74
C GLU A 36 -17.19 13.16 5.70
N ALA A 37 -16.62 14.33 6.02
CA ALA A 37 -15.59 14.95 5.20
C ALA A 37 -14.34 14.08 5.06
N GLY A 38 -14.02 13.26 6.09
CA GLY A 38 -12.91 12.33 6.07
C GLY A 38 -13.09 11.16 5.10
N HIS A 39 -14.30 10.62 4.99
CA HIS A 39 -14.59 9.58 3.98
C HIS A 39 -14.43 10.12 2.55
N ILE A 40 -14.89 11.34 2.31
CA ILE A 40 -14.68 12.01 1.01
C ILE A 40 -13.19 12.26 0.78
N GLY A 41 -12.51 12.82 1.79
CA GLY A 41 -11.07 13.08 1.75
C GLY A 41 -10.24 11.83 1.48
N PHE A 42 -10.61 10.69 2.06
CA PHE A 42 -9.94 9.42 1.84
C PHE A 42 -10.09 8.91 0.41
N ASN A 43 -11.28 8.98 -0.15
CA ASN A 43 -11.52 8.61 -1.56
C ASN A 43 -10.74 9.51 -2.52
N VAL A 44 -10.71 10.83 -2.27
CA VAL A 44 -9.91 11.79 -3.05
C VAL A 44 -8.42 11.48 -2.92
N PHE A 45 -7.94 11.21 -1.71
CA PHE A 45 -6.56 10.80 -1.47
C PHE A 45 -6.21 9.50 -2.20
N GLY A 46 -7.09 8.49 -2.16
CA GLY A 46 -6.95 7.25 -2.92
C GLY A 46 -6.79 7.51 -4.43
N ILE A 47 -7.63 8.36 -5.01
CA ILE A 47 -7.54 8.77 -6.43
C ILE A 47 -6.19 9.45 -6.73
N VAL A 48 -5.72 10.33 -5.85
CA VAL A 48 -4.41 11.00 -6.03
C VAL A 48 -3.28 10.00 -6.00
N VAL A 49 -3.28 9.07 -5.04
CA VAL A 49 -2.25 8.02 -4.93
C VAL A 49 -2.29 7.10 -6.14
N LEU A 50 -3.48 6.67 -6.58
CA LEU A 50 -3.66 5.88 -7.82
C LEU A 50 -3.05 6.61 -9.03
N GLY A 51 -3.29 7.91 -9.16
CA GLY A 51 -2.75 8.73 -10.25
C GLY A 51 -1.22 8.81 -10.21
N ILE A 52 -0.64 9.11 -9.05
CA ILE A 52 0.82 9.18 -8.87
C ILE A 52 1.44 7.82 -9.14
N THR A 53 0.91 6.75 -8.56
CA THR A 53 1.41 5.39 -8.74
C THR A 53 1.33 4.93 -10.19
N THR A 54 0.21 5.21 -10.90
CA THR A 54 0.09 4.93 -12.34
C THR A 54 1.15 5.69 -13.14
N GLY A 55 1.42 6.96 -12.79
CA GLY A 55 2.48 7.76 -13.39
C GLY A 55 3.88 7.16 -13.16
N MET A 56 4.10 6.54 -11.99
CA MET A 56 5.35 5.86 -11.65
C MET A 56 5.52 4.55 -12.44
N VAL A 57 4.47 3.72 -12.50
CA VAL A 57 4.48 2.46 -13.27
C VAL A 57 4.80 2.70 -14.75
N ARG A 58 4.46 3.86 -15.32
CA ARG A 58 4.87 4.23 -16.69
C ARG A 58 6.38 4.35 -16.89
N ARG A 59 7.14 4.49 -15.83
CA ARG A 59 8.61 4.61 -15.84
C ARG A 59 9.31 3.31 -15.48
N THR A 60 8.55 2.27 -15.16
CA THR A 60 9.04 0.94 -14.82
C THR A 60 8.86 -0.02 -16.00
N PRO A 61 9.50 -1.22 -15.98
CA PRO A 61 9.29 -2.26 -17.00
C PRO A 61 7.84 -2.76 -17.06
N GLY A 62 7.02 -2.41 -16.05
CA GLY A 62 5.60 -2.79 -16.01
C GLY A 62 4.79 -2.20 -17.17
N LEU A 63 3.74 -2.92 -17.56
CA LEU A 63 2.83 -2.48 -18.63
C LEU A 63 1.93 -1.35 -18.11
N ALA A 64 2.28 -0.12 -18.42
CA ALA A 64 1.56 1.09 -17.96
C ALA A 64 0.05 1.07 -18.27
N TRP A 65 -0.34 0.46 -19.38
CA TRP A 65 -1.75 0.33 -19.75
C TRP A 65 -2.54 -0.57 -18.78
N VAL A 66 -1.89 -1.61 -18.19
CA VAL A 66 -2.52 -2.49 -17.19
C VAL A 66 -2.88 -1.70 -15.94
N SER A 67 -1.94 -0.88 -15.42
CA SER A 67 -2.23 -0.04 -14.26
C SER A 67 -3.37 0.94 -14.53
N ALA A 68 -3.43 1.53 -15.72
CA ALA A 68 -4.51 2.42 -16.11
C ALA A 68 -5.87 1.70 -16.25
N CYS A 69 -5.87 0.47 -16.80
CA CYS A 69 -7.06 -0.36 -16.91
C CYS A 69 -7.63 -0.80 -15.55
N ILE A 70 -6.78 -0.97 -14.54
CA ILE A 70 -7.22 -1.28 -13.17
C ILE A 70 -7.63 -0.01 -12.44
N ALA A 71 -6.84 1.07 -12.54
CA ALA A 71 -7.12 2.33 -11.85
C ALA A 71 -8.42 3.00 -12.34
N GLY A 72 -8.75 2.88 -13.64
CA GLY A 72 -9.96 3.49 -14.19
C GLY A 72 -11.25 3.02 -13.50
N PRO A 73 -11.56 1.71 -13.45
CA PRO A 73 -12.71 1.19 -12.70
C PRO A 73 -12.67 1.55 -11.21
N VAL A 74 -11.50 1.52 -10.56
CA VAL A 74 -11.38 1.93 -9.16
C VAL A 74 -11.83 3.37 -8.97
N ILE A 75 -11.31 4.30 -9.78
CA ILE A 75 -11.70 5.72 -9.71
C ILE A 75 -13.20 5.90 -9.91
N VAL A 76 -13.79 5.20 -10.88
CA VAL A 76 -15.25 5.24 -11.11
C VAL A 76 -16.01 4.77 -9.86
N LEU A 77 -15.62 3.64 -9.26
CA LEU A 77 -16.26 3.13 -8.05
C LEU A 77 -16.12 4.09 -6.85
N LEU A 78 -14.93 4.68 -6.65
CA LEU A 78 -14.70 5.67 -5.58
C LEU A 78 -15.55 6.93 -5.78
N VAL A 79 -15.65 7.42 -7.02
CA VAL A 79 -16.51 8.58 -7.36
C VAL A 79 -17.98 8.24 -7.13
N LEU A 80 -18.47 7.05 -7.51
CA LEU A 80 -19.85 6.62 -7.26
C LEU A 80 -20.13 6.49 -5.76
N GLN A 81 -19.20 5.94 -4.98
CA GLN A 81 -19.32 5.88 -3.52
C GLN A 81 -19.40 7.28 -2.90
N MET A 82 -18.57 8.22 -3.38
CA MET A 82 -18.54 9.59 -2.89
C MET A 82 -19.81 10.38 -3.28
N ALA A 83 -20.26 10.25 -4.54
CA ALA A 83 -21.39 11.03 -5.05
C ALA A 83 -22.75 10.51 -4.57
N PHE A 84 -22.92 9.20 -4.42
CA PHE A 84 -24.20 8.54 -4.15
C PHE A 84 -24.24 7.81 -2.80
N GLY A 85 -23.16 7.80 -2.02
CA GLY A 85 -23.09 7.11 -0.73
C GLY A 85 -23.26 5.58 -0.82
N MET A 86 -22.96 4.97 -1.98
CA MET A 86 -23.23 3.56 -2.27
C MET A 86 -22.21 2.64 -1.57
N ARG A 87 -22.40 2.40 -0.26
CA ARG A 87 -21.54 1.50 0.53
C ARG A 87 -21.53 0.04 0.03
N SER A 88 -22.53 -0.37 -0.71
CA SER A 88 -22.58 -1.71 -1.36
C SER A 88 -21.48 -1.94 -2.39
N LEU A 89 -20.83 -0.89 -2.88
CA LEU A 89 -19.70 -0.97 -3.80
C LEU A 89 -18.36 -1.18 -3.10
N LEU A 90 -18.30 -1.07 -1.77
CA LEU A 90 -17.06 -1.21 -0.98
C LEU A 90 -16.31 -2.53 -1.25
N PRO A 91 -16.94 -3.72 -1.32
CA PRO A 91 -16.19 -4.94 -1.62
C PRO A 91 -15.54 -4.91 -3.00
N TRP A 92 -16.21 -4.35 -3.99
CA TRP A 92 -15.71 -4.25 -5.36
C TRP A 92 -14.55 -3.27 -5.49
N SER A 93 -14.68 -2.08 -4.89
CA SER A 93 -13.58 -1.11 -4.89
C SER A 93 -12.37 -1.65 -4.15
N SER A 94 -12.55 -2.22 -2.96
CA SER A 94 -11.44 -2.78 -2.16
C SER A 94 -10.72 -3.93 -2.87
N GLY A 95 -11.45 -4.81 -3.55
CA GLY A 95 -10.85 -5.88 -4.34
C GLY A 95 -10.00 -5.37 -5.51
N LEU A 96 -10.50 -4.37 -6.24
CA LEU A 96 -9.76 -3.76 -7.34
C LEU A 96 -8.58 -2.89 -6.86
N GLU A 97 -8.74 -2.19 -5.73
CA GLU A 97 -7.65 -1.43 -5.09
C GLU A 97 -6.52 -2.36 -4.63
N ALA A 98 -6.85 -3.49 -4.02
CA ALA A 98 -5.86 -4.51 -3.67
C ALA A 98 -5.08 -4.99 -4.90
N LEU A 99 -5.79 -5.34 -5.98
CA LEU A 99 -5.16 -5.76 -7.24
C LEU A 99 -4.26 -4.67 -7.81
N PHE A 100 -4.70 -3.41 -7.80
CA PHE A 100 -3.91 -2.27 -8.25
C PHE A 100 -2.63 -2.11 -7.45
N TYR A 101 -2.72 -2.12 -6.11
CA TYR A 101 -1.56 -1.92 -5.25
C TYR A 101 -0.56 -3.08 -5.35
N PHE A 102 -1.00 -4.32 -5.49
CA PHE A 102 -0.10 -5.45 -5.76
C PHE A 102 0.57 -5.36 -7.13
N TYR A 103 -0.15 -4.94 -8.16
CA TYR A 103 0.44 -4.71 -9.47
C TYR A 103 1.49 -3.60 -9.43
N ALA A 104 1.19 -2.50 -8.75
CA ALA A 104 2.10 -1.38 -8.60
C ALA A 104 3.35 -1.76 -7.79
N ALA A 105 3.18 -2.48 -6.67
CA ALA A 105 4.29 -2.99 -5.88
C ALA A 105 5.19 -3.92 -6.72
N GLY A 106 4.60 -4.88 -7.44
CA GLY A 106 5.33 -5.77 -8.34
C GLY A 106 6.10 -5.03 -9.42
N SER A 107 5.51 -3.96 -9.99
CA SER A 107 6.17 -3.12 -10.99
C SER A 107 7.37 -2.35 -10.42
N LEU A 108 7.27 -1.84 -9.19
CA LEU A 108 8.38 -1.16 -8.51
C LEU A 108 9.48 -2.17 -8.09
N ILE A 109 9.10 -3.37 -7.64
CA ILE A 109 10.06 -4.45 -7.35
C ILE A 109 10.79 -4.85 -8.62
N ALA A 110 10.09 -5.00 -9.76
CA ALA A 110 10.71 -5.29 -11.05
C ALA A 110 11.69 -4.18 -11.46
N TYR A 111 11.30 -2.91 -11.30
CA TYR A 111 12.19 -1.76 -11.54
C TYR A 111 13.46 -1.84 -10.71
N MET A 112 13.36 -2.15 -9.42
CA MET A 112 14.52 -2.30 -8.55
C MET A 112 15.45 -3.44 -8.97
N THR A 113 14.94 -4.48 -9.65
CA THR A 113 15.72 -5.66 -10.04
C THR A 113 16.23 -5.63 -11.48
N GLU A 114 15.97 -4.56 -12.24
CA GLU A 114 16.27 -4.47 -13.66
C GLU A 114 17.77 -4.41 -13.93
N ASP A 115 18.53 -3.69 -13.12
CA ASP A 115 19.98 -3.57 -13.30
C ASP A 115 20.78 -3.98 -12.04
N ARG A 116 22.12 -3.92 -12.16
CA ARG A 116 23.04 -4.32 -11.08
C ARG A 116 23.53 -3.14 -10.23
N HIS A 117 23.12 -1.92 -10.54
CA HIS A 117 23.57 -0.70 -9.83
C HIS A 117 22.44 -0.16 -8.97
N ALA A 118 22.66 -0.01 -7.66
CA ALA A 118 21.69 0.65 -6.80
C ALA A 118 21.77 2.15 -6.95
N THR A 119 20.64 2.74 -7.28
CA THR A 119 20.45 4.18 -7.22
C THR A 119 19.72 4.57 -5.94
N THR A 120 19.87 5.84 -5.53
CA THR A 120 19.10 6.36 -4.38
C THR A 120 17.59 6.29 -4.62
N ASP A 121 17.14 6.39 -5.88
CA ASP A 121 15.71 6.27 -6.22
C ASP A 121 15.17 4.85 -6.01
N GLU A 122 16.00 3.82 -6.23
CA GLU A 122 15.65 2.43 -5.95
C GLU A 122 15.48 2.14 -4.45
N LEU A 123 16.24 2.81 -3.58
CA LEU A 123 16.02 2.72 -2.14
C LEU A 123 14.62 3.26 -1.77
N PHE A 124 14.25 4.42 -2.32
CA PHE A 124 12.90 4.95 -2.16
C PHE A 124 11.82 4.04 -2.81
N ALA A 125 12.15 3.38 -3.92
CA ALA A 125 11.25 2.41 -4.53
C ALA A 125 11.03 1.19 -3.65
N ALA A 126 12.06 0.73 -2.90
CA ALA A 126 11.91 -0.33 -1.91
C ALA A 126 10.91 0.08 -0.81
N ASP A 127 11.11 1.23 -0.19
CA ASP A 127 10.23 1.68 0.88
C ASP A 127 8.79 1.92 0.36
N ALA A 128 8.65 2.51 -0.83
CA ALA A 128 7.35 2.74 -1.46
C ALA A 128 6.64 1.44 -1.83
N SER A 129 7.36 0.42 -2.34
CA SER A 129 6.75 -0.86 -2.68
C SER A 129 6.34 -1.66 -1.43
N PHE A 130 7.08 -1.56 -0.32
CA PHE A 130 6.66 -2.10 0.98
C PHE A 130 5.31 -1.51 1.42
N THR A 131 5.17 -0.19 1.33
CA THR A 131 3.94 0.51 1.66
C THR A 131 2.78 0.11 0.73
N LEU A 132 3.03 -0.05 -0.58
CA LEU A 132 2.02 -0.53 -1.54
C LEU A 132 1.58 -1.97 -1.25
N LEU A 133 2.50 -2.86 -0.84
CA LEU A 133 2.16 -4.21 -0.39
C LEU A 133 1.26 -4.16 0.83
N ALA A 134 1.62 -3.37 1.84
CA ALA A 134 0.81 -3.20 3.05
C ALA A 134 -0.59 -2.67 2.72
N TRP A 135 -0.71 -1.69 1.82
CA TRP A 135 -2.02 -1.17 1.39
C TRP A 135 -2.81 -2.20 0.58
N GLY A 136 -2.16 -2.99 -0.27
CA GLY A 136 -2.79 -4.10 -0.98
C GLY A 136 -3.45 -5.09 -0.01
N PHE A 137 -2.72 -5.53 1.02
CA PHE A 137 -3.25 -6.41 2.05
C PHE A 137 -4.31 -5.73 2.92
N THR A 138 -4.14 -4.45 3.25
CA THR A 138 -5.17 -3.67 3.95
C THR A 138 -6.50 -3.72 3.19
N HIS A 139 -6.49 -3.50 1.88
CA HIS A 139 -7.70 -3.57 1.05
C HIS A 139 -8.27 -4.99 0.95
N LEU A 140 -7.43 -6.04 0.96
CA LEU A 140 -7.92 -7.42 1.10
C LEU A 140 -8.58 -7.67 2.48
N PHE A 141 -8.07 -7.08 3.55
CA PHE A 141 -8.69 -7.17 4.87
C PHE A 141 -10.02 -6.40 4.92
N VAL A 142 -10.10 -5.22 4.31
CA VAL A 142 -11.37 -4.47 4.15
C VAL A 142 -12.37 -5.31 3.35
N LEU A 143 -11.96 -5.92 2.26
CA LEU A 143 -12.80 -6.82 1.45
C LEU A 143 -13.27 -8.01 2.29
N ALA A 144 -12.38 -8.70 3.01
CA ALA A 144 -12.72 -9.83 3.85
C ALA A 144 -13.75 -9.46 4.93
N GLN A 145 -13.57 -8.30 5.58
CA GLN A 145 -14.50 -7.79 6.59
C GLN A 145 -15.85 -7.41 5.98
N ALA A 146 -15.86 -6.83 4.76
CA ALA A 146 -17.09 -6.46 4.08
C ALA A 146 -17.91 -7.68 3.63
N LEU A 147 -17.23 -8.76 3.23
CA LEU A 147 -17.88 -10.03 2.85
C LEU A 147 -18.35 -10.84 4.05
N GLN A 148 -17.60 -10.80 5.15
CA GLN A 148 -17.90 -11.55 6.37
C GLN A 148 -17.70 -10.66 7.61
N PRO A 149 -18.78 -10.04 8.13
CA PRO A 149 -18.72 -9.27 9.39
C PRO A 149 -18.15 -10.10 10.55
N GLY A 150 -17.40 -9.45 11.44
CA GLY A 150 -16.75 -10.15 12.57
C GLY A 150 -15.47 -10.90 12.20
N THR A 151 -14.91 -10.65 11.03
CA THR A 151 -13.66 -11.26 10.54
C THR A 151 -12.44 -10.88 11.37
N PHE A 152 -12.43 -9.67 11.94
CA PHE A 152 -11.34 -9.16 12.79
C PHE A 152 -11.87 -8.67 14.13
N ALA A 153 -11.06 -8.81 15.17
CA ALA A 153 -11.32 -8.24 16.50
C ALA A 153 -10.12 -7.40 16.95
N ALA A 154 -10.36 -6.50 17.90
CA ALA A 154 -9.32 -5.77 18.60
C ALA A 154 -9.53 -5.84 20.11
N ALA A 155 -8.51 -5.47 20.90
CA ALA A 155 -8.57 -5.46 22.35
C ALA A 155 -9.63 -4.49 22.89
N ILE A 156 -9.87 -3.38 22.18
CA ILE A 156 -10.89 -2.37 22.50
C ILE A 156 -12.04 -2.51 21.50
N HIS A 157 -13.28 -2.58 22.00
CA HIS A 157 -14.50 -2.75 21.20
C HIS A 157 -14.42 -3.95 20.23
N PRO A 158 -14.28 -5.18 20.74
CA PRO A 158 -14.00 -6.37 19.91
C PRO A 158 -15.08 -6.68 18.88
N ALA A 159 -16.34 -6.27 19.12
CA ALA A 159 -17.46 -6.55 18.23
C ALA A 159 -17.63 -5.54 17.08
N ASP A 160 -17.01 -4.37 17.17
CA ASP A 160 -17.15 -3.33 16.15
C ASP A 160 -16.34 -3.70 14.90
N PRO A 161 -16.75 -3.25 13.70
CA PRO A 161 -15.92 -3.41 12.51
C PRO A 161 -14.64 -2.58 12.63
N ARG A 162 -13.54 -3.14 12.11
CA ARG A 162 -12.25 -2.44 12.14
C ARG A 162 -12.21 -1.33 11.12
N SER A 163 -11.65 -0.20 11.54
CA SER A 163 -11.41 0.92 10.66
C SER A 163 -10.28 0.61 9.67
N TRP A 164 -10.18 1.41 8.59
CA TRP A 164 -9.08 1.27 7.64
C TRP A 164 -7.72 1.45 8.33
N THR A 165 -7.59 2.41 9.23
CA THR A 165 -6.36 2.64 10.02
C THR A 165 -5.97 1.42 10.83
N GLN A 166 -6.93 0.76 11.49
CA GLN A 166 -6.68 -0.44 12.28
C GLN A 166 -6.25 -1.63 11.40
N LEU A 167 -6.88 -1.81 10.24
CA LEU A 167 -6.50 -2.87 9.29
C LEU A 167 -5.15 -2.58 8.62
N ASN A 168 -4.85 -1.30 8.34
CA ASN A 168 -3.55 -0.89 7.82
C ASN A 168 -2.43 -1.12 8.84
N TYR A 169 -2.68 -0.81 10.11
CA TYR A 169 -1.75 -1.11 11.20
C TYR A 169 -1.51 -2.62 11.34
N LEU A 170 -2.56 -3.44 11.25
CA LEU A 170 -2.44 -4.91 11.24
C LEU A 170 -1.55 -5.36 10.06
N SER A 171 -1.79 -4.85 8.87
CA SER A 171 -1.01 -5.18 7.68
C SER A 171 0.47 -4.84 7.86
N PHE A 172 0.80 -3.63 8.33
CA PHE A 172 2.19 -3.27 8.64
C PHE A 172 2.82 -4.19 9.69
N ALA A 173 2.07 -4.55 10.75
CA ALA A 173 2.56 -5.43 11.80
C ALA A 173 2.84 -6.85 11.28
N LEU A 174 2.02 -7.37 10.37
CA LEU A 174 2.19 -8.69 9.76
C LEU A 174 3.33 -8.68 8.72
N LEU A 175 3.33 -7.70 7.81
CA LEU A 175 4.30 -7.60 6.71
C LEU A 175 5.72 -7.36 7.24
N SER A 176 5.87 -6.58 8.33
CA SER A 176 7.15 -6.36 9.00
C SER A 176 7.55 -7.47 9.97
N SER A 177 6.70 -8.50 10.14
CA SER A 177 6.88 -9.59 11.12
C SER A 177 6.97 -9.11 12.58
N THR A 178 6.42 -7.93 12.89
CA THR A 178 6.41 -7.39 14.26
C THR A 178 5.35 -8.05 15.13
N GLY A 179 4.13 -8.30 14.58
CA GLY A 179 3.09 -9.12 15.19
C GLY A 179 2.59 -8.64 16.56
N ILE A 180 2.27 -7.35 16.72
CA ILE A 180 1.88 -6.76 18.03
C ILE A 180 0.60 -7.38 18.59
N GLY A 181 -0.39 -7.75 17.74
CA GLY A 181 -1.52 -8.57 18.12
C GLY A 181 -2.66 -7.85 18.84
N ASP A 182 -2.77 -6.52 18.74
CA ASP A 182 -3.91 -5.75 19.24
C ASP A 182 -5.14 -5.82 18.32
N VAL A 183 -4.92 -6.01 17.02
CA VAL A 183 -5.93 -6.40 16.02
C VAL A 183 -5.60 -7.80 15.53
N ILE A 184 -6.59 -8.71 15.56
CA ILE A 184 -6.38 -10.12 15.26
C ILE A 184 -7.40 -10.65 14.25
N PRO A 185 -6.98 -11.54 13.30
CA PRO A 185 -7.89 -12.25 12.42
C PRO A 185 -8.59 -13.39 13.17
N LEU A 186 -9.92 -13.46 13.10
CA LEU A 186 -10.73 -14.47 13.77
C LEU A 186 -11.10 -15.63 12.85
N THR A 187 -11.49 -15.32 11.60
CA THR A 187 -11.97 -16.34 10.65
C THR A 187 -10.81 -17.08 9.98
N ALA A 188 -11.08 -18.30 9.49
CA ALA A 188 -10.07 -19.10 8.79
C ALA A 188 -9.54 -18.40 7.54
N HIS A 189 -10.40 -17.71 6.78
CA HIS A 189 -9.99 -16.96 5.59
C HIS A 189 -9.09 -15.77 5.92
N ALA A 190 -9.44 -15.01 6.98
CA ALA A 190 -8.61 -13.89 7.41
C ALA A 190 -7.23 -14.36 7.93
N ARG A 191 -7.19 -15.48 8.65
CA ARG A 191 -5.94 -16.10 9.11
C ARG A 191 -5.09 -16.59 7.94
N ALA A 192 -5.71 -17.14 6.90
CA ALA A 192 -4.99 -17.55 5.69
C ALA A 192 -4.40 -16.34 4.97
N LEU A 193 -5.16 -15.24 4.79
CA LEU A 193 -4.66 -13.99 4.22
C LEU A 193 -3.49 -13.41 5.04
N ALA A 194 -3.63 -13.37 6.37
CA ALA A 194 -2.57 -12.92 7.27
C ALA A 194 -1.30 -13.77 7.16
N SER A 195 -1.46 -15.12 7.03
CA SER A 195 -0.31 -16.01 6.84
C SER A 195 0.40 -15.78 5.52
N VAL A 196 -0.35 -15.52 4.43
CA VAL A 196 0.23 -15.17 3.12
C VAL A 196 0.97 -13.83 3.22
N GLU A 197 0.40 -12.85 3.90
CA GLU A 197 1.05 -11.54 4.09
C GLU A 197 2.36 -11.67 4.87
N MET A 198 2.38 -12.41 5.99
CA MET A 198 3.60 -12.66 6.74
C MET A 198 4.69 -13.34 5.88
N PHE A 199 4.30 -14.31 5.06
CA PHE A 199 5.22 -14.97 4.14
C PHE A 199 5.77 -14.01 3.08
N VAL A 200 4.91 -13.20 2.46
CA VAL A 200 5.30 -12.18 1.48
C VAL A 200 6.25 -11.16 2.11
N GLY A 201 5.94 -10.70 3.33
CA GLY A 201 6.77 -9.74 4.06
C GLY A 201 8.17 -10.28 4.35
N LEU A 202 8.27 -11.52 4.82
CA LEU A 202 9.56 -12.16 5.09
C LEU A 202 10.42 -12.28 3.82
N ILE A 203 9.85 -12.74 2.71
CA ILE A 203 10.57 -12.83 1.44
C ILE A 203 10.98 -11.45 0.94
N TYR A 204 10.07 -10.47 1.03
CA TYR A 204 10.34 -9.11 0.60
C TYR A 204 11.53 -8.51 1.35
N LEU A 205 11.51 -8.54 2.69
CA LEU A 205 12.59 -8.00 3.52
C LEU A 205 13.91 -8.70 3.27
N ALA A 206 13.91 -10.05 3.14
CA ALA A 206 15.10 -10.81 2.80
C ALA A 206 15.68 -10.43 1.43
N ALA A 207 14.83 -10.25 0.41
CA ALA A 207 15.25 -9.87 -0.93
C ALA A 207 15.85 -8.45 -0.97
N VAL A 208 15.22 -7.48 -0.28
CA VAL A 208 15.70 -6.09 -0.19
C VAL A 208 17.06 -6.05 0.51
N VAL A 209 17.20 -6.71 1.67
CA VAL A 209 18.47 -6.76 2.42
C VAL A 209 19.56 -7.41 1.60
N ALA A 210 19.28 -8.55 0.96
CA ALA A 210 20.27 -9.23 0.09
C ALA A 210 20.74 -8.34 -1.06
N ARG A 211 19.83 -7.58 -1.68
CA ARG A 211 20.16 -6.62 -2.73
C ARG A 211 21.06 -5.51 -2.20
N LEU A 212 20.75 -4.90 -1.07
CA LEU A 212 21.54 -3.82 -0.45
C LEU A 212 22.96 -4.27 -0.10
N ILE A 213 23.11 -5.47 0.46
CA ILE A 213 24.43 -6.04 0.77
C ILE A 213 25.24 -6.28 -0.54
N GLY A 214 24.58 -6.79 -1.57
CA GLY A 214 25.22 -7.01 -2.88
C GLY A 214 25.84 -5.74 -3.45
N PHE A 215 25.21 -4.58 -3.28
CA PHE A 215 25.74 -3.28 -3.73
C PHE A 215 26.94 -2.81 -2.93
N THR A 216 26.90 -2.94 -1.59
CA THR A 216 28.01 -2.55 -0.73
C THR A 216 29.30 -3.31 -1.06
N VAL A 217 29.16 -4.59 -1.40
CA VAL A 217 30.31 -5.44 -1.79
C VAL A 217 30.87 -5.04 -3.17
N GLN A 218 30.03 -4.63 -4.12
CA GLN A 218 30.48 -4.19 -5.45
C GLN A 218 31.12 -2.81 -5.46
N ALA A 219 30.64 -1.89 -4.59
CA ALA A 219 31.21 -0.54 -4.47
C ALA A 219 32.62 -0.53 -3.88
N ASN A 220 33.05 -1.60 -3.21
CA ASN A 220 34.37 -1.74 -2.60
C ASN A 220 35.38 -2.53 -3.48
N LYS A 221 35.02 -2.86 -4.72
CA LYS A 221 35.91 -3.46 -5.74
C LYS A 221 36.24 -2.46 -6.83
#